data_59ce0c5fd2855e9a1d53005f86e34949
#
_entry.id   59ce0c5fd2855e9a1d53005f86e34949
#
_cell.length_a   1.000
_cell.length_b   1.000
_cell.length_c   1.000
_cell.angle_alpha   90.00
_cell.angle_beta   90.00
_cell.angle_gamma   90.00
#
_symmetry.space_group_name_H-M   'P 1'
#
loop_
_entity.id
_entity.type
_entity.pdbx_description
1 polymer ?
#
loop_
_entity_poly.entity_id
_entity_poly.type
_entity_poly.pdbx_seq_one_letter_code
_entity_poly.pdbx_strand_id
1 'polypeptide(L)'
;MINGLAPNFASGVEMVEYDEVCSAYTNLLDLYHKHPDWNVLRVFFNQCIAYWKDRPIISPHGSVPMATCMPINTKLFIDSDLQIGVCEKISDKYRIGDIKTGINWEKANSIVYEYYNKRVERCRHCPSVRMCDMCLTAIEYTDEQWDILCHNEQVYTRVFMYLFCEMAERGMII
;
A
#
# COMPACT_ATOMS: atom_id res chain seq x y z
N MET A 1 9.32 -0.35 1.05
CA MET A 1 8.06 0.29 0.65
C MET A 1 8.35 1.63 -0.01
N ILE A 2 8.16 1.74 -1.30
CA ILE A 2 8.06 3.05 -1.94
C ILE A 2 6.62 3.53 -1.70
N ASN A 3 6.24 3.64 -0.44
CA ASN A 3 4.96 4.17 0.00
C ASN A 3 5.04 5.69 0.08
N GLY A 4 5.55 6.32 -0.95
CA GLY A 4 5.76 7.75 -0.93
C GLY A 4 4.83 8.55 -1.80
N LEU A 5 3.95 7.89 -2.51
CA LEU A 5 3.09 8.63 -3.43
C LEU A 5 1.86 9.12 -2.66
N ALA A 6 1.99 10.33 -2.15
CA ALA A 6 0.90 11.07 -1.51
C ALA A 6 -0.31 11.24 -2.46
N PRO A 7 -1.52 11.47 -1.93
CA PRO A 7 -2.77 11.62 -2.71
C PRO A 7 -2.74 12.68 -3.80
N ASN A 8 -1.83 13.64 -3.71
CA ASN A 8 -1.62 14.66 -4.75
C ASN A 8 -1.10 14.08 -6.08
N PHE A 9 -0.78 12.78 -6.13
CA PHE A 9 -0.39 12.07 -7.33
C PHE A 9 -1.56 11.51 -8.14
N ALA A 10 -2.77 11.53 -7.61
CA ALA A 10 -3.93 11.00 -8.31
C ALA A 10 -4.23 11.70 -9.65
N SER A 11 -3.77 12.93 -9.85
CA SER A 11 -3.96 13.68 -11.11
C SER A 11 -2.94 13.34 -12.22
N GLY A 12 -2.03 12.41 -11.98
CA GLY A 12 -0.99 12.04 -12.96
C GLY A 12 -0.55 10.58 -12.88
N VAL A 13 -1.33 9.71 -12.22
CA VAL A 13 -1.02 8.29 -12.17
C VAL A 13 -1.45 7.65 -13.47
N GLU A 14 -0.47 7.17 -14.23
CA GLU A 14 -0.67 6.40 -15.45
C GLU A 14 -0.63 4.89 -15.16
N MET A 15 -1.25 4.10 -16.01
CA MET A 15 -1.09 2.65 -15.97
C MET A 15 0.34 2.29 -16.32
N VAL A 16 0.93 1.38 -15.56
CA VAL A 16 2.27 0.86 -15.83
C VAL A 16 2.18 -0.48 -16.56
N GLU A 17 3.12 -0.70 -17.46
CA GLU A 17 3.23 -1.96 -18.19
C GLU A 17 4.14 -2.95 -17.46
N TYR A 18 3.72 -4.22 -17.42
CA TYR A 18 4.47 -5.26 -16.70
C TYR A 18 5.90 -5.40 -17.18
N ASP A 19 6.12 -5.46 -18.49
CA ASP A 19 7.45 -5.70 -19.06
C ASP A 19 8.41 -4.55 -18.80
N GLU A 20 7.90 -3.32 -18.80
CA GLU A 20 8.69 -2.12 -18.48
C GLU A 20 9.12 -2.13 -17.01
N VAL A 21 8.18 -2.34 -16.10
CA VAL A 21 8.48 -2.39 -14.66
C VAL A 21 9.38 -3.57 -14.35
N CYS A 22 9.09 -4.76 -14.89
CA CYS A 22 9.89 -5.96 -14.68
C CYS A 22 11.33 -5.76 -15.15
N SER A 23 11.54 -5.20 -16.34
CA SER A 23 12.86 -4.90 -16.88
C SER A 23 13.65 -3.92 -15.99
N ALA A 24 13.00 -2.84 -15.53
CA ALA A 24 13.64 -1.86 -14.67
C ALA A 24 14.12 -2.48 -13.34
N TYR A 25 13.27 -3.28 -12.70
CA TYR A 25 13.60 -3.94 -11.43
C TYR A 25 14.62 -5.08 -11.58
N THR A 26 14.59 -5.81 -12.71
CA THR A 26 15.60 -6.83 -13.02
C THR A 26 16.98 -6.19 -13.18
N ASN A 27 17.07 -5.04 -13.86
CA ASN A 27 18.32 -4.29 -13.97
C ASN A 27 18.84 -3.83 -12.60
N LEU A 28 17.95 -3.42 -11.69
CA LEU A 28 18.33 -3.07 -10.32
C LEU A 28 18.81 -4.31 -9.53
N LEU A 29 18.20 -5.48 -9.74
CA LEU A 29 18.61 -6.73 -9.11
C LEU A 29 19.99 -7.17 -9.62
N ASP A 30 20.26 -7.04 -10.91
CA ASP A 30 21.56 -7.33 -11.49
C ASP A 30 22.65 -6.38 -10.96
N LEU A 31 22.28 -5.11 -10.75
CA LEU A 31 23.17 -4.14 -10.12
C LEU A 31 23.46 -4.49 -8.66
N TYR A 32 22.44 -4.91 -7.92
CA TYR A 32 22.60 -5.38 -6.54
C TYR A 32 23.47 -6.63 -6.45
N HIS A 33 23.34 -7.56 -7.37
CA HIS A 33 24.18 -8.77 -7.43
C HIS A 33 25.66 -8.43 -7.67
N LYS A 34 25.94 -7.39 -8.49
CA LYS A 34 27.29 -6.89 -8.74
C LYS A 34 27.88 -6.06 -7.61
N HIS A 35 27.04 -5.37 -6.87
CA HIS A 35 27.41 -4.42 -5.80
C HIS A 35 26.60 -4.66 -4.52
N PRO A 36 26.78 -5.82 -3.86
CA PRO A 36 26.00 -6.17 -2.68
C PRO A 36 26.28 -5.28 -1.45
N ASP A 37 27.38 -4.52 -1.50
CA ASP A 37 27.80 -3.53 -0.51
C ASP A 37 27.04 -2.20 -0.62
N TRP A 38 26.32 -1.96 -1.71
CA TRP A 38 25.54 -0.74 -1.88
C TRP A 38 24.31 -0.72 -0.97
N ASN A 39 24.41 0.06 0.08
CA ASN A 39 23.41 0.12 1.14
C ASN A 39 21.99 0.39 0.63
N VAL A 40 21.85 1.27 -0.35
CA VAL A 40 20.53 1.65 -0.88
C VAL A 40 19.83 0.47 -1.54
N LEU A 41 20.56 -0.32 -2.34
CA LEU A 41 20.01 -1.51 -3.00
C LEU A 41 19.75 -2.62 -1.99
N ARG A 42 20.66 -2.81 -1.04
CA ARG A 42 20.49 -3.78 0.05
C ARG A 42 19.23 -3.49 0.87
N VAL A 43 19.01 -2.25 1.28
CA VAL A 43 17.81 -1.86 2.03
C VAL A 43 16.57 -2.08 1.20
N PHE A 44 16.60 -1.68 -0.07
CA PHE A 44 15.46 -1.85 -0.98
C PHE A 44 15.07 -3.33 -1.13
N PHE A 45 16.00 -4.21 -1.49
CA PHE A 45 15.69 -5.62 -1.69
C PHE A 45 15.37 -6.36 -0.38
N ASN A 46 16.01 -6.00 0.74
CA ASN A 46 15.61 -6.53 2.05
C ASN A 46 14.17 -6.15 2.43
N GLN A 47 13.72 -4.95 2.10
CA GLN A 47 12.32 -4.55 2.29
C GLN A 47 11.37 -5.36 1.40
N CYS A 48 11.74 -5.63 0.15
CA CYS A 48 10.97 -6.50 -0.73
C CYS A 48 10.83 -7.92 -0.16
N ILE A 49 11.92 -8.48 0.39
CA ILE A 49 11.92 -9.80 1.02
C ILE A 49 11.03 -9.81 2.26
N ALA A 50 11.19 -8.83 3.16
CA ALA A 50 10.38 -8.71 4.37
C ALA A 50 8.90 -8.58 4.05
N TYR A 51 8.58 -7.82 3.01
CA TYR A 51 7.20 -7.67 2.53
C TYR A 51 6.54 -9.03 2.22
N TRP A 52 7.26 -9.96 1.61
CA TRP A 52 6.74 -11.29 1.31
C TRP A 52 6.74 -12.24 2.51
N LYS A 53 7.83 -12.24 3.29
CA LYS A 53 8.01 -13.14 4.44
C LYS A 53 7.10 -12.79 5.61
N ASP A 54 6.91 -11.49 5.87
CA ASP A 54 6.26 -11.00 7.08
C ASP A 54 4.78 -10.68 6.87
N ARG A 55 4.24 -10.96 5.69
CA ARG A 55 2.80 -10.77 5.44
C ARG A 55 1.97 -11.67 6.37
N PRO A 56 1.05 -11.09 7.11
CA PRO A 56 0.19 -11.87 7.98
C PRO A 56 -0.66 -12.84 7.18
N ILE A 57 -0.75 -14.07 7.66
CA ILE A 57 -1.69 -15.04 7.13
C ILE A 57 -3.10 -14.50 7.39
N ILE A 58 -3.85 -14.29 6.32
CA ILE A 58 -5.20 -13.75 6.44
C ILE A 58 -6.10 -14.78 7.12
N SER A 59 -6.91 -14.27 8.04
CA SER A 59 -7.94 -15.05 8.70
C SER A 59 -8.76 -15.86 7.68
N PRO A 60 -9.03 -17.13 7.96
CA PRO A 60 -9.85 -18.00 7.11
C PRO A 60 -11.31 -17.53 6.97
N HIS A 61 -11.72 -16.51 7.69
CA HIS A 61 -13.11 -16.02 7.72
C HIS A 61 -13.52 -15.14 6.53
N GLY A 62 -12.72 -15.11 5.45
CA GLY A 62 -13.14 -14.51 4.19
C GLY A 62 -13.22 -12.97 4.17
N SER A 63 -12.69 -12.31 5.19
CA SER A 63 -12.62 -10.84 5.20
C SER A 63 -11.56 -10.34 4.24
N VAL A 64 -11.86 -9.29 3.49
CA VAL A 64 -10.89 -8.60 2.66
C VAL A 64 -9.91 -7.86 3.58
N PRO A 65 -8.59 -8.02 3.37
CA PRO A 65 -7.60 -7.30 4.18
C PRO A 65 -7.79 -5.80 4.07
N MET A 66 -7.67 -5.13 5.20
CA MET A 66 -7.61 -3.67 5.23
C MET A 66 -6.23 -3.19 4.79
N ALA A 67 -6.13 -1.87 4.58
CA ALA A 67 -4.89 -1.19 4.23
C ALA A 67 -3.74 -1.46 5.23
N THR A 68 -2.54 -1.07 4.82
CA THR A 68 -1.29 -1.22 5.59
C THR A 68 -1.32 -0.57 6.97
N CYS A 69 -2.06 0.52 7.15
CA CYS A 69 -2.30 1.11 8.47
C CYS A 69 -3.80 1.14 8.78
N MET A 70 -4.15 0.68 9.97
CA MET A 70 -5.51 0.76 10.47
C MET A 70 -5.72 2.13 11.12
N PRO A 71 -6.61 2.98 10.57
CA PRO A 71 -6.92 4.28 11.17
C PRO A 71 -7.34 4.11 12.63
N ILE A 72 -6.92 5.06 13.47
CA ILE A 72 -7.26 5.13 14.91
C ILE A 72 -6.63 4.00 15.74
N ASN A 73 -6.38 2.83 15.17
CA ASN A 73 -5.74 1.72 15.88
C ASN A 73 -4.21 1.85 15.87
N THR A 74 -3.62 1.99 14.69
CA THR A 74 -2.15 2.08 14.55
C THR A 74 -1.67 3.47 14.22
N LYS A 75 -2.58 4.39 13.87
CA LYS A 75 -2.26 5.75 13.49
C LYS A 75 -3.38 6.72 13.84
N LEU A 76 -2.98 7.84 14.41
CA LEU A 76 -3.80 9.01 14.65
C LEU A 76 -3.01 10.24 14.21
N PHE A 77 -3.67 11.19 13.58
CA PHE A 77 -3.06 12.45 13.16
C PHE A 77 -3.73 13.61 13.87
N ILE A 78 -2.92 14.53 14.40
CA ILE A 78 -3.37 15.80 14.97
C ILE A 78 -2.66 16.91 14.20
N ASP A 79 -3.42 17.83 13.63
CA ASP A 79 -2.86 18.94 12.88
C ASP A 79 -2.54 20.17 13.77
N SER A 80 -2.07 21.24 13.11
CA SER A 80 -1.73 22.51 13.78
C SER A 80 -2.93 23.21 14.40
N ASP A 81 -4.14 22.94 13.91
CA ASP A 81 -5.40 23.50 14.42
C ASP A 81 -6.03 22.62 15.49
N LEU A 82 -5.27 21.63 15.97
CA LEU A 82 -5.67 20.68 17.01
C LEU A 82 -6.87 19.80 16.60
N GLN A 83 -7.09 19.65 15.30
CA GLN A 83 -8.09 18.73 14.76
C GLN A 83 -7.52 17.32 14.67
N ILE A 84 -8.36 16.35 14.94
CA ILE A 84 -8.00 14.93 14.88
C ILE A 84 -8.44 14.37 13.52
N GLY A 85 -7.50 13.80 12.78
CA GLY A 85 -7.72 13.10 11.52
C GLY A 85 -7.27 11.66 11.55
N VAL A 86 -7.76 10.87 10.61
CA VAL A 86 -7.37 9.46 10.45
C VAL A 86 -5.98 9.31 9.84
N CYS A 87 -5.52 10.30 9.07
CA CYS A 87 -4.23 10.31 8.41
C CYS A 87 -3.88 11.74 7.96
N GLU A 88 -2.59 12.08 7.94
CA GLU A 88 -2.08 13.37 7.41
C GLU A 88 -2.18 13.50 5.89
N LYS A 89 -2.42 12.40 5.19
CA LYS A 89 -2.48 12.34 3.73
C LYS A 89 -3.89 12.41 3.16
N ILE A 90 -4.89 12.50 4.01
CA ILE A 90 -6.30 12.53 3.61
C ILE A 90 -6.86 13.92 3.87
N SER A 91 -7.83 14.34 3.07
CA SER A 91 -8.38 15.69 3.18
C SER A 91 -9.10 15.94 4.52
N ASP A 92 -9.27 17.21 4.86
CA ASP A 92 -9.94 17.67 6.06
C ASP A 92 -11.39 17.18 6.20
N LYS A 93 -12.00 16.81 5.09
CA LYS A 93 -13.31 16.15 5.04
C LYS A 93 -13.40 14.94 5.98
N TYR A 94 -12.28 14.24 6.15
CA TYR A 94 -12.17 13.02 6.96
C TYR A 94 -11.62 13.27 8.36
N ARG A 95 -11.72 14.49 8.87
CA ARG A 95 -11.43 14.78 10.28
C ARG A 95 -12.48 14.15 11.17
N ILE A 96 -12.03 13.59 12.28
CA ILE A 96 -12.85 12.77 13.18
C ILE A 96 -12.99 13.36 14.58
N GLY A 97 -12.54 14.58 14.79
CA GLY A 97 -12.68 15.25 16.06
C GLY A 97 -11.67 16.35 16.30
N ASP A 98 -11.54 16.78 17.52
CA ASP A 98 -10.54 17.75 17.99
C ASP A 98 -10.04 17.39 19.40
N ILE A 99 -8.94 17.98 19.84
CA ILE A 99 -8.36 17.63 21.14
C ILE A 99 -9.21 18.01 22.35
N LYS A 100 -10.19 18.90 22.21
CA LYS A 100 -11.06 19.34 23.31
C LYS A 100 -12.25 18.41 23.47
N THR A 101 -12.86 18.01 22.36
CA THR A 101 -14.06 17.16 22.34
C THR A 101 -13.71 15.67 22.19
N GLY A 102 -12.48 15.37 21.76
CA GLY A 102 -12.02 14.03 21.52
C GLY A 102 -12.46 13.45 20.16
N ILE A 103 -12.42 12.15 20.03
CA ILE A 103 -12.72 11.44 18.79
C ILE A 103 -14.22 11.24 18.64
N ASN A 104 -14.78 11.64 17.51
CA ASN A 104 -16.11 11.26 17.08
C ASN A 104 -16.07 9.84 16.51
N TRP A 105 -16.38 8.86 17.34
CA TRP A 105 -16.30 7.44 16.99
C TRP A 105 -17.29 7.03 15.90
N GLU A 106 -18.44 7.65 15.83
CA GLU A 106 -19.43 7.38 14.79
C GLU A 106 -18.89 7.78 13.41
N LYS A 107 -18.32 8.99 13.31
CA LYS A 107 -17.68 9.47 12.08
C LYS A 107 -16.46 8.63 11.72
N ALA A 108 -15.63 8.27 12.69
CA ALA A 108 -14.47 7.42 12.49
C ALA A 108 -14.87 6.05 11.92
N ASN A 109 -15.91 5.43 12.51
CA ASN A 109 -16.43 4.16 12.04
C ASN A 109 -17.01 4.26 10.63
N SER A 110 -17.75 5.34 10.31
CA SER A 110 -18.32 5.54 8.97
C SER A 110 -17.25 5.63 7.88
N ILE A 111 -16.11 6.27 8.15
CA ILE A 111 -14.99 6.38 7.22
C ILE A 111 -14.37 5.00 6.96
N VAL A 112 -14.12 4.23 8.01
CA VAL A 112 -13.57 2.87 7.87
C VAL A 112 -14.53 1.97 7.10
N TYR A 113 -15.84 2.08 7.39
CA TYR A 113 -16.87 1.30 6.73
C TYR A 113 -17.02 1.67 5.24
N GLU A 114 -17.00 2.96 4.89
CA GLU A 114 -17.03 3.44 3.50
C GLU A 114 -15.86 2.87 2.70
N TYR A 115 -14.64 2.97 3.25
CA TYR A 115 -13.45 2.42 2.61
C TYR A 115 -13.51 0.90 2.48
N TYR A 116 -13.93 0.20 3.53
CA TYR A 116 -14.04 -1.26 3.53
C TYR A 116 -15.03 -1.74 2.47
N ASN A 117 -16.17 -1.10 2.33
CA ASN A 117 -17.17 -1.46 1.32
C ASN A 117 -16.62 -1.29 -0.10
N LYS A 118 -15.95 -0.16 -0.39
CA LYS A 118 -15.27 0.02 -1.67
C LYS A 118 -14.27 -1.12 -1.96
N ARG A 119 -13.53 -1.54 -0.96
CA ARG A 119 -12.60 -2.67 -1.11
C ARG A 119 -13.29 -4.00 -1.32
N VAL A 120 -14.31 -4.31 -0.56
CA VAL A 120 -15.04 -5.59 -0.67
C VAL A 120 -15.57 -5.78 -2.07
N GLU A 121 -16.19 -4.77 -2.65
CA GLU A 121 -16.73 -4.84 -4.01
C GLU A 121 -15.67 -5.14 -5.06
N ARG A 122 -14.52 -4.48 -4.98
CA ARG A 122 -13.43 -4.58 -5.96
C ARG A 122 -12.44 -5.72 -5.69
N CYS A 123 -12.20 -6.04 -4.42
CA CYS A 123 -11.10 -6.91 -4.02
C CYS A 123 -11.52 -8.37 -3.76
N ARG A 124 -12.80 -8.69 -3.71
CA ARG A 124 -13.30 -10.05 -3.40
C ARG A 124 -12.66 -11.16 -4.26
N HIS A 125 -12.40 -10.86 -5.52
CA HIS A 125 -11.83 -11.82 -6.48
C HIS A 125 -10.44 -11.40 -7.00
N CYS A 126 -9.83 -10.38 -6.39
CA CYS A 126 -8.52 -9.89 -6.81
C CYS A 126 -7.41 -10.86 -6.38
N PRO A 127 -6.58 -11.37 -7.31
CA PRO A 127 -5.48 -12.27 -6.97
C PRO A 127 -4.42 -11.62 -6.07
N SER A 128 -4.26 -10.30 -6.17
CA SER A 128 -3.28 -9.51 -5.41
C SER A 128 -3.79 -9.02 -4.05
N VAL A 129 -5.03 -9.35 -3.66
CA VAL A 129 -5.67 -8.78 -2.47
C VAL A 129 -4.85 -8.92 -1.18
N ARG A 130 -4.10 -10.01 -1.05
CA ARG A 130 -3.24 -10.27 0.12
C ARG A 130 -1.98 -9.43 0.15
N MET A 131 -1.53 -9.01 -1.02
CA MET A 131 -0.26 -8.30 -1.21
C MET A 131 -0.47 -6.81 -1.52
N CYS A 132 -1.71 -6.40 -1.70
CA CYS A 132 -2.07 -5.04 -2.07
C CYS A 132 -1.83 -4.05 -0.93
N ASP A 133 -1.11 -2.99 -1.21
CA ASP A 133 -0.79 -1.90 -0.30
C ASP A 133 -1.75 -0.72 -0.40
N MET A 134 -2.88 -0.89 -1.10
CA MET A 134 -3.88 0.16 -1.25
C MET A 134 -4.26 0.77 0.10
N CYS A 135 -3.97 2.04 0.26
CA CYS A 135 -4.08 2.79 1.49
C CYS A 135 -5.48 3.39 1.65
N LEU A 136 -5.84 3.77 2.89
CA LEU A 136 -7.10 4.45 3.20
C LEU A 136 -7.31 5.73 2.38
N THR A 137 -6.24 6.40 1.94
CA THR A 137 -6.33 7.60 1.08
C THR A 137 -7.11 7.35 -0.20
N ALA A 138 -7.18 6.10 -0.66
CA ALA A 138 -7.97 5.73 -1.83
C ALA A 138 -9.49 5.94 -1.67
N ILE A 139 -9.97 6.21 -0.46
CA ILE A 139 -11.37 6.60 -0.25
C ILE A 139 -11.75 7.88 -1.04
N GLU A 140 -10.76 8.74 -1.30
CA GLU A 140 -10.93 10.00 -2.05
C GLU A 140 -10.88 9.83 -3.57
N TYR A 141 -10.51 8.64 -4.06
CA TYR A 141 -10.30 8.41 -5.48
C TYR A 141 -11.60 8.13 -6.22
N THR A 142 -11.65 8.60 -7.48
CA THR A 142 -12.69 8.22 -8.43
C THR A 142 -12.56 6.73 -8.79
N ASP A 143 -13.59 6.17 -9.39
CA ASP A 143 -13.56 4.78 -9.84
C ASP A 143 -12.48 4.53 -10.89
N GLU A 144 -12.25 5.47 -11.79
CA GLU A 144 -11.18 5.41 -12.79
C GLU A 144 -9.79 5.39 -12.12
N GLN A 145 -9.57 6.25 -11.12
CA GLN A 145 -8.32 6.27 -10.35
C GLN A 145 -8.12 4.95 -9.59
N TRP A 146 -9.18 4.38 -9.03
CA TRP A 146 -9.14 3.07 -8.41
C TRP A 146 -8.73 1.98 -9.40
N ASP A 147 -9.28 1.99 -10.62
CA ASP A 147 -8.98 0.99 -11.65
C ASP A 147 -7.50 1.04 -12.07
N ILE A 148 -6.97 2.25 -12.29
CA ILE A 148 -5.54 2.46 -12.59
C ILE A 148 -4.67 1.93 -11.44
N LEU A 149 -4.98 2.30 -10.21
CA LEU A 149 -4.20 1.87 -9.05
C LEU A 149 -4.30 0.35 -8.81
N CYS A 150 -5.47 -0.24 -8.98
CA CYS A 150 -5.64 -1.69 -8.89
C CYS A 150 -4.82 -2.43 -9.95
N HIS A 151 -4.79 -1.91 -11.18
CA HIS A 151 -3.93 -2.46 -12.23
C HIS A 151 -2.44 -2.39 -11.83
N ASN A 152 -1.98 -1.21 -11.44
CA ASN A 152 -0.59 -0.99 -11.04
C ASN A 152 -0.18 -1.89 -9.86
N GLU A 153 -1.04 -2.02 -8.83
CA GLU A 153 -0.80 -2.92 -7.69
C GLU A 153 -0.68 -4.41 -8.12
N GLN A 154 -1.46 -4.82 -9.11
CA GLN A 154 -1.36 -6.19 -9.65
C GLN A 154 -0.06 -6.36 -10.45
N VAL A 155 0.35 -5.38 -11.24
CA VAL A 155 1.63 -5.38 -11.95
C VAL A 155 2.78 -5.47 -10.96
N TYR A 156 2.83 -4.59 -9.97
CA TYR A 156 3.90 -4.61 -8.95
C TYR A 156 3.92 -5.90 -8.15
N THR A 157 2.77 -6.44 -7.76
CA THR A 157 2.69 -7.73 -7.07
C THR A 157 3.33 -8.85 -7.89
N ARG A 158 3.05 -8.91 -9.20
CA ARG A 158 3.63 -9.92 -10.11
C ARG A 158 5.14 -9.72 -10.28
N VAL A 159 5.59 -8.48 -10.48
CA VAL A 159 7.01 -8.16 -10.61
C VAL A 159 7.77 -8.53 -9.34
N PHE A 160 7.28 -8.15 -8.17
CA PHE A 160 7.95 -8.49 -6.91
C PHE A 160 7.96 -10.00 -6.63
N MET A 161 6.92 -10.73 -7.03
CA MET A 161 6.92 -12.19 -6.94
C MET A 161 8.00 -12.80 -7.84
N TYR A 162 8.13 -12.32 -9.07
CA TYR A 162 9.17 -12.72 -9.99
C TYR A 162 10.57 -12.43 -9.40
N LEU A 163 10.79 -11.21 -8.92
CA LEU A 163 12.06 -10.83 -8.30
C LEU A 163 12.40 -11.68 -7.07
N PHE A 164 11.42 -11.99 -6.25
CA PHE A 164 11.62 -12.88 -5.10
C PHE A 164 12.10 -14.27 -5.53
N CYS A 165 11.50 -14.86 -6.57
CA CYS A 165 11.95 -16.12 -7.14
C CYS A 165 13.37 -16.00 -7.71
N GLU A 166 13.66 -14.98 -8.50
CA GLU A 166 15.00 -14.71 -9.04
C GLU A 166 16.07 -14.59 -7.93
N MET A 167 15.75 -13.89 -6.85
CA MET A 167 16.65 -13.76 -5.70
C MET A 167 16.90 -15.10 -5.00
N ALA A 168 15.88 -15.93 -4.89
CA ALA A 168 16.02 -17.28 -4.33
C ALA A 168 16.90 -18.18 -5.22
N GLU A 169 16.68 -18.17 -6.54
CA GLU A 169 17.48 -18.92 -7.51
C GLU A 169 18.95 -18.47 -7.53
N ARG A 170 19.19 -17.18 -7.33
CA ARG A 170 20.56 -16.64 -7.24
C ARG A 170 21.21 -16.82 -5.85
N GLY A 171 20.53 -17.48 -4.91
CA GLY A 171 21.03 -17.70 -3.54
C GLY A 171 21.16 -16.43 -2.70
N MET A 172 20.42 -15.38 -3.05
CA MET A 172 20.44 -14.10 -2.34
C MET A 172 19.50 -14.08 -1.12
N ILE A 173 18.61 -15.04 -1.02
CA ILE A 173 17.69 -15.24 0.11
C ILE A 173 17.66 -16.70 0.51
N ILE A 174 17.56 -16.95 1.82
CA ILE A 174 17.47 -18.29 2.43
C ILE A 174 16.10 -18.44 3.08
#